data_a275d179f93fe1e01eab6fecb1900636
#
_entry.id   a275d179f93fe1e01eab6fecb1900636
#
_cell.length_a   1.000
_cell.length_b   1.000
_cell.length_c   1.000
_cell.angle_alpha   90.00
_cell.angle_beta   90.00
_cell.angle_gamma   90.00
#
_symmetry.space_group_name_H-M   'P 1'
#
loop_
_entity.id
_entity.type
_entity.pdbx_description
1 polymer ?
#
loop_
_entity_poly.entity_id
_entity_poly.type
_entity_poly.pdbx_seq_one_letter_code
_entity_poly.pdbx_strand_id
1 'polypeptide(L)'
;MSTYIILINWTDQGVRTVKESPQRLATAKKVIEAAGGKMTSFYLTMGRYDMVAIAEAPNDESVATVMLNLGRGGGIRTETMRAFTEDQYQDIIAKIQ
;
A
#
# COMPACT_ATOMS: atom_id res chain seq x y z
N MET A 1 2.62 10.75 -11.06
CA MET A 1 2.57 9.53 -10.23
C MET A 1 1.13 9.17 -9.92
N SER A 2 0.84 7.91 -9.83
CA SER A 2 -0.48 7.42 -9.46
C SER A 2 -0.54 7.17 -7.97
N THR A 3 -1.75 7.31 -7.40
CA THR A 3 -1.97 7.11 -5.96
C THR A 3 -2.64 5.76 -5.72
N TYR A 4 -2.26 5.11 -4.65
CA TYR A 4 -2.78 3.79 -4.28
C TYR A 4 -3.09 3.77 -2.79
N ILE A 5 -4.22 3.16 -2.44
CA ILE A 5 -4.58 2.86 -1.07
C ILE A 5 -4.41 1.35 -0.88
N ILE A 6 -3.62 0.98 0.11
CA ILE A 6 -3.26 -0.42 0.34
C ILE A 6 -3.82 -0.83 1.69
N LEU A 7 -4.74 -1.78 1.66
CA LEU A 7 -5.35 -2.35 2.86
C LEU A 7 -4.58 -3.62 3.18
N ILE A 8 -4.12 -3.75 4.43
CA ILE A 8 -3.15 -4.77 4.80
C ILE A 8 -3.64 -5.54 6.01
N ASN A 9 -3.52 -6.88 5.94
CA ASN A 9 -3.74 -7.73 7.10
C ASN A 9 -2.50 -8.57 7.35
N TRP A 10 -2.15 -8.78 8.61
CA TRP A 10 -1.17 -9.79 8.96
C TRP A 10 -1.79 -11.18 8.72
N THR A 11 -0.96 -12.09 8.26
CA THR A 11 -1.27 -13.51 8.28
C THR A 11 -1.04 -14.04 9.69
N ASP A 12 -1.39 -15.32 9.93
CA ASP A 12 -1.03 -15.98 11.20
C ASP A 12 0.46 -15.90 11.47
N GLN A 13 1.27 -16.10 10.43
CA GLN A 13 2.71 -15.98 10.53
C GLN A 13 3.12 -14.56 10.92
N GLY A 14 2.54 -13.57 10.27
CA GLY A 14 2.90 -12.17 10.51
C GLY A 14 2.53 -11.67 11.91
N VAL A 15 1.37 -12.10 12.42
CA VAL A 15 0.92 -11.64 13.74
C VAL A 15 1.73 -12.29 14.86
N ARG A 16 2.24 -13.51 14.64
CA ARG A 16 3.10 -14.16 15.64
C ARG A 16 4.40 -13.38 15.88
N THR A 17 4.88 -12.69 14.85
CA THR A 17 6.11 -11.90 14.93
C THR A 17 5.81 -10.41 14.84
N VAL A 18 4.67 -9.99 15.38
CA VAL A 18 4.17 -8.61 15.24
C VAL A 18 5.14 -7.57 15.79
N LYS A 19 5.95 -7.94 16.75
CA LYS A 19 6.95 -7.02 17.31
C LYS A 19 8.00 -6.59 16.29
N GLU A 20 8.20 -7.37 15.22
CA GLU A 20 9.11 -7.05 14.13
C GLU A 20 8.44 -6.22 13.04
N SER A 21 7.14 -5.95 13.16
CA SER A 21 6.37 -5.23 12.15
C SER A 21 6.94 -3.84 11.82
N PRO A 22 7.37 -3.03 12.81
CA PRO A 22 7.96 -1.73 12.48
C PRO A 22 9.18 -1.82 11.58
N GLN A 23 10.01 -2.85 11.77
CA GLN A 23 11.19 -3.04 10.92
C GLN A 23 10.78 -3.49 9.52
N ARG A 24 9.77 -4.36 9.42
CA ARG A 24 9.24 -4.80 8.12
C ARG A 24 8.62 -3.62 7.38
N LEU A 25 7.97 -2.69 8.09
CA LEU A 25 7.45 -1.47 7.49
C LEU A 25 8.58 -0.61 6.91
N ALA A 26 9.68 -0.45 7.65
CA ALA A 26 10.83 0.30 7.16
C ALA A 26 11.40 -0.32 5.88
N THR A 27 11.46 -1.65 5.82
CA THR A 27 11.89 -2.38 4.61
C THR A 27 10.91 -2.16 3.47
N ALA A 28 9.61 -2.21 3.73
CA ALA A 28 8.59 -1.98 2.71
C ALA A 28 8.71 -0.59 2.09
N LYS A 29 8.96 0.42 2.91
CA LYS A 29 9.18 1.78 2.40
C LYS A 29 10.35 1.84 1.43
N LYS A 30 11.45 1.16 1.75
CA LYS A 30 12.62 1.11 0.88
C LYS A 30 12.33 0.38 -0.44
N VAL A 31 11.56 -0.69 -0.38
CA VAL A 31 11.19 -1.44 -1.58
C VAL A 31 10.33 -0.56 -2.51
N ILE A 32 9.39 0.18 -1.95
CA ILE A 32 8.56 1.11 -2.72
C ILE A 32 9.42 2.22 -3.33
N GLU A 33 10.35 2.78 -2.57
CA GLU A 33 11.25 3.82 -3.06
C GLU A 33 12.16 3.30 -4.19
N ALA A 34 12.66 2.08 -4.04
CA ALA A 34 13.48 1.47 -5.08
C ALA A 34 12.70 1.26 -6.39
N ALA A 35 11.38 1.12 -6.31
CA ALA A 35 10.52 1.00 -7.49
C ALA A 35 10.08 2.36 -8.04
N GLY A 36 10.63 3.45 -7.52
CA GLY A 36 10.32 4.81 -7.97
C GLY A 36 9.13 5.45 -7.29
N GLY A 37 8.61 4.84 -6.24
CA GLY A 37 7.45 5.33 -5.51
C GLY A 37 7.79 5.89 -4.14
N LYS A 38 6.75 6.15 -3.37
CA LYS A 38 6.87 6.68 -2.01
C LYS A 38 5.63 6.33 -1.21
N MET A 39 5.82 5.87 0.02
CA MET A 39 4.71 5.72 0.97
C MET A 39 4.48 7.07 1.63
N THR A 40 3.31 7.66 1.41
CA THR A 40 2.98 9.01 1.91
C THR A 40 2.29 8.98 3.26
N SER A 41 1.62 7.88 3.61
CA SER A 41 0.92 7.74 4.89
C SER A 41 0.85 6.28 5.29
N PHE A 42 0.85 6.05 6.58
CA PHE A 42 0.66 4.71 7.14
C PHE A 42 -0.12 4.81 8.45
N TYR A 43 -1.07 3.91 8.65
CA TYR A 43 -1.87 3.85 9.86
C TYR A 43 -2.05 2.40 10.31
N LEU A 44 -1.93 2.17 11.61
CA LEU A 44 -2.45 0.97 12.23
C LEU A 44 -3.94 1.18 12.45
N THR A 45 -4.76 0.22 12.08
CA THR A 45 -6.21 0.36 12.20
C THR A 45 -6.80 -0.77 13.05
N MET A 46 -8.03 -0.57 13.46
CA MET A 46 -8.83 -1.59 14.15
C MET A 46 -10.02 -1.92 13.27
N GLY A 47 -10.38 -3.21 13.20
CA GLY A 47 -11.50 -3.65 12.38
C GLY A 47 -11.06 -4.67 11.35
N ARG A 48 -11.68 -4.62 10.16
CA ARG A 48 -11.47 -5.62 9.11
C ARG A 48 -10.01 -5.66 8.62
N TYR A 49 -9.35 -4.51 8.57
CA TYR A 49 -7.96 -4.42 8.12
C TYR A 49 -7.09 -3.99 9.28
N ASP A 50 -5.89 -4.54 9.33
CA ASP A 50 -4.96 -4.25 10.42
C ASP A 50 -4.16 -2.97 10.17
N MET A 51 -3.89 -2.67 8.90
CA MET A 51 -3.09 -1.49 8.54
C MET A 51 -3.61 -0.92 7.23
N VAL A 52 -3.37 0.39 7.05
CA VAL A 52 -3.68 1.09 5.80
C VAL A 52 -2.46 1.93 5.43
N ALA A 53 -2.02 1.80 4.20
CA ALA A 53 -0.95 2.64 3.65
C ALA A 53 -1.47 3.40 2.44
N ILE A 54 -0.93 4.59 2.25
CA ILE A 54 -1.16 5.37 1.03
C ILE A 54 0.21 5.56 0.39
N ALA A 55 0.28 5.26 -0.91
CA ALA A 55 1.53 5.34 -1.64
C ALA A 55 1.32 5.98 -3.00
N GLU A 56 2.38 6.58 -3.50
CA GLU A 56 2.48 7.04 -4.88
C GLU A 56 3.47 6.15 -5.61
N ALA A 57 3.19 5.85 -6.87
CA ALA A 57 4.07 5.03 -7.69
C ALA A 57 3.93 5.41 -9.16
N PRO A 58 4.92 5.05 -10.00
CA PRO A 58 4.88 5.43 -11.41
C PRO A 58 3.68 4.85 -12.18
N ASN A 59 3.32 3.61 -11.91
CA ASN A 59 2.23 2.93 -12.63
C ASN A 59 1.76 1.70 -11.85
N ASP A 60 0.68 1.09 -12.36
CA ASP A 60 0.06 -0.07 -11.72
C ASP A 60 1.00 -1.27 -11.66
N GLU A 61 1.78 -1.49 -12.72
CA GLU A 61 2.71 -2.62 -12.78
C GLU A 61 3.77 -2.54 -11.69
N SER A 62 4.28 -1.35 -11.42
CA SER A 62 5.26 -1.14 -10.33
C SER A 62 4.68 -1.53 -8.98
N VAL A 63 3.44 -1.09 -8.70
CA VAL A 63 2.77 -1.39 -7.44
C VAL A 63 2.47 -2.88 -7.33
N ALA A 64 1.97 -3.49 -8.40
CA ALA A 64 1.68 -4.92 -8.41
C ALA A 64 2.95 -5.72 -8.09
N THR A 65 4.06 -5.35 -8.70
CA THR A 65 5.35 -6.02 -8.47
C THR A 65 5.78 -5.89 -7.01
N VAL A 66 5.67 -4.68 -6.44
CA VAL A 66 6.03 -4.44 -5.04
C VAL A 66 5.15 -5.24 -4.10
N MET A 67 3.83 -5.25 -4.34
CA MET A 67 2.90 -5.96 -3.47
C MET A 67 3.12 -7.47 -3.50
N LEU A 68 3.41 -8.04 -4.67
CA LEU A 68 3.74 -9.46 -4.76
C LEU A 68 5.05 -9.77 -4.05
N ASN A 69 6.04 -8.90 -4.19
CA ASN A 69 7.31 -9.04 -3.50
C ASN A 69 7.14 -9.04 -1.98
N LEU A 70 6.37 -8.10 -1.46
CA LEU A 70 6.12 -8.02 -0.02
C LEU A 70 5.26 -9.19 0.47
N GLY A 71 4.25 -9.57 -0.31
CA GLY A 71 3.35 -10.66 0.07
C GLY A 71 4.01 -12.04 0.08
N ARG A 72 5.02 -12.25 -0.76
CA ARG A 72 5.71 -13.55 -0.82
C ARG A 72 6.49 -13.85 0.46
N GLY A 73 6.76 -12.85 1.27
CA GLY A 73 7.36 -13.06 2.58
C GLY A 73 6.47 -13.80 3.55
N GLY A 74 5.17 -13.86 3.27
CA GLY A 74 4.20 -14.66 4.03
C GLY A 74 3.64 -13.98 5.26
N GLY A 75 4.11 -12.79 5.61
CA GLY A 75 3.67 -12.09 6.83
C GLY A 75 2.44 -11.23 6.66
N ILE A 76 2.10 -10.86 5.41
CA ILE A 76 0.97 -9.98 5.13
C ILE A 76 0.19 -10.43 3.91
N ARG A 77 -1.09 -10.02 3.89
CA ARG A 77 -1.96 -10.06 2.72
C ARG A 77 -2.42 -8.64 2.45
N THR A 78 -2.48 -8.26 1.19
CA THR A 78 -2.81 -6.89 0.81
C THR A 78 -3.95 -6.84 -0.20
N GLU A 79 -4.70 -5.74 -0.13
CA GLU A 79 -5.68 -5.38 -1.13
C GLU A 79 -5.35 -3.96 -1.57
N THR A 80 -4.98 -3.78 -2.82
CA THR A 80 -4.53 -2.50 -3.35
C THR A 80 -5.59 -1.91 -4.24
N MET A 81 -5.91 -0.64 -3.98
CA MET A 81 -6.88 0.10 -4.78
C MET A 81 -6.17 1.25 -5.48
N ARG A 82 -6.41 1.38 -6.79
CA ARG A 82 -6.02 2.59 -7.51
C ARG A 82 -6.90 3.73 -7.01
N ALA A 83 -6.28 4.79 -6.54
CA ALA A 83 -7.00 5.93 -5.99
C ALA A 83 -6.78 7.17 -6.84
N PHE A 84 -7.75 8.08 -6.79
CA PHE A 84 -7.66 9.38 -7.41
C PHE A 84 -7.74 10.43 -6.32
N THR A 85 -6.87 11.43 -6.38
CA THR A 85 -6.91 12.57 -5.45
C THR A 85 -8.20 13.34 -5.66
N GLU A 86 -8.52 14.23 -4.73
CA GLU A 86 -9.71 15.07 -4.86
C GLU A 86 -9.67 15.91 -6.14
N ASP A 87 -8.51 16.48 -6.47
CA ASP A 87 -8.34 17.25 -7.71
C ASP A 87 -8.60 16.39 -8.94
N GLN A 88 -8.04 15.18 -8.97
CA GLN A 88 -8.29 14.23 -10.07
C GLN A 88 -9.75 13.83 -10.14
N TYR A 89 -10.38 13.62 -9.00
CA TYR A 89 -11.80 13.32 -8.90
C TYR A 89 -12.63 14.43 -9.55
N GLN A 90 -12.35 15.69 -9.23
CA GLN A 90 -13.06 16.83 -9.80
C GLN A 90 -12.90 16.89 -11.32
N ASP A 91 -11.67 16.64 -11.80
CA ASP A 91 -11.41 16.62 -13.25
C ASP A 91 -12.19 15.52 -13.96
N ILE A 92 -12.26 14.32 -13.34
CA ILE A 92 -13.01 13.20 -13.89
C ILE A 92 -14.49 13.54 -13.97
N ILE A 93 -15.06 14.08 -12.91
CA ILE A 93 -16.47 14.44 -12.86
C ILE A 93 -16.79 15.51 -13.91
N ALA A 94 -15.89 16.47 -14.09
CA ALA A 94 -16.09 17.54 -15.07
C ALA A 94 -16.18 17.04 -16.51
N LYS A 95 -15.68 15.84 -16.80
CA LYS A 95 -15.73 15.23 -18.13
C LYS A 95 -17.02 14.44 -18.38
N ILE A 96 -17.84 14.26 -17.38
CA ILE A 96 -19.13 13.56 -17.52
C ILE A 96 -20.13 14.52 -18.15
N GLN A 97 -20.79 14.05 -19.17
CA GLN A 97 -21.77 14.84 -19.93
C GLN A 97 -23.18 14.64 -19.42
#